data_0349c1f199ed3113543a154432634c86
#
_entry.id   0349c1f199ed3113543a154432634c86
#
_cell.length_a   1.000
_cell.length_b   1.000
_cell.length_c   1.000
_cell.angle_alpha   90.00
_cell.angle_beta   90.00
_cell.angle_gamma   90.00
#
_symmetry.space_group_name_H-M   'P 1'
#
loop_
_entity.id
_entity.type
_entity.pdbx_description
1 polymer ?
#
loop_
_entity_poly.entity_id
_entity_poly.type
_entity_poly.pdbx_seq_one_letter_code
_entity_poly.pdbx_strand_id
1 'polypeptide(L)'
;MGDFTLAFSAAGGTVNRHIQIVAPPQGERGVFVGKDITGAELAAEPLVRVPASLVITAAVAGCSDIVTQCCAELSDSPASDTVLLALFLLTEKARGAESQWQWYLDALPRAGVNALHFDERDMNALTGTPLGRAVEAKLRQLRRQYSCFMATLERWKQSTGVDGLVSFEVYKWAHAIVLSRAISLHSFAETSDSSRPPPHGDCDRALLPYLDMFNHSSHPNAFWTVSSDGSVCVCASSCSSSPRTYAAGQELTELCFSYGHKPNTEWLYEYGFLPPDNSHDAWPYFVEPLGSPELVEIKLMWLQELGLPPRIMLPDPATLHDGQSCIDSAALLLLCLAALDDTSDQFSQTVGQIELSSPYFSIGGSVVDDDEKLVSVPALAQWALGHCTASLRIQLVAMRTAARSSPAASQQVQAYLNIEACMIECIESAILKLI
;
A
#
# COMPACT_ATOMS: atom_id res chain seq x y z
N MET A 1 -19.96 20.36 1.85
CA MET A 1 -19.89 19.07 2.57
C MET A 1 -21.26 18.59 3.04
N GLY A 2 -22.16 19.49 3.49
CA GLY A 2 -23.57 19.11 3.75
C GLY A 2 -24.25 18.44 2.56
N ASP A 3 -23.98 18.93 1.35
CA ASP A 3 -24.53 18.38 0.10
C ASP A 3 -24.09 16.93 -0.16
N PHE A 4 -22.83 16.57 0.18
CA PHE A 4 -22.34 15.20 0.01
C PHE A 4 -23.05 14.22 0.97
N THR A 5 -23.21 14.58 2.25
CA THR A 5 -23.92 13.74 3.22
C THR A 5 -25.40 13.58 2.82
N LEU A 6 -26.04 14.64 2.32
CA LEU A 6 -27.42 14.56 1.83
C LEU A 6 -27.52 13.67 0.58
N ALA A 7 -26.62 13.81 -0.37
CA ALA A 7 -26.58 12.98 -1.57
C ALA A 7 -26.32 11.50 -1.25
N PHE A 8 -25.38 11.21 -0.34
CA PHE A 8 -25.14 9.87 0.16
C PHE A 8 -26.38 9.25 0.80
N SER A 9 -27.09 10.03 1.64
CA SER A 9 -28.33 9.57 2.28
C SER A 9 -29.46 9.36 1.26
N ALA A 10 -29.57 10.24 0.27
CA ALA A 10 -30.53 10.10 -0.82
C ALA A 10 -30.27 8.85 -1.70
N ALA A 11 -29.01 8.45 -1.82
CA ALA A 11 -28.59 7.23 -2.50
C ALA A 11 -28.79 5.94 -1.65
N GLY A 12 -29.26 6.05 -0.41
CA GLY A 12 -29.58 4.94 0.48
C GLY A 12 -28.56 4.68 1.59
N GLY A 13 -27.50 5.48 1.68
CA GLY A 13 -26.56 5.42 2.80
C GLY A 13 -27.17 5.99 4.07
N THR A 14 -26.65 5.58 5.24
CA THR A 14 -27.05 6.16 6.53
C THR A 14 -25.84 6.73 7.26
N VAL A 15 -26.04 7.87 7.90
CA VAL A 15 -24.99 8.58 8.64
C VAL A 15 -25.55 8.92 10.03
N ASN A 16 -24.78 8.58 11.05
CA ASN A 16 -25.13 8.92 12.43
C ASN A 16 -25.21 10.45 12.58
N ARG A 17 -26.27 10.93 13.21
CA ARG A 17 -26.55 12.37 13.39
C ARG A 17 -25.46 13.13 14.15
N HIS A 18 -24.62 12.44 14.91
CA HIS A 18 -23.59 13.02 15.76
C HIS A 18 -22.25 13.23 15.05
N ILE A 19 -22.10 12.71 13.82
CA ILE A 19 -20.86 12.87 13.06
C ILE A 19 -21.04 13.86 11.91
N GLN A 20 -19.94 14.48 11.53
CA GLN A 20 -19.89 15.42 10.41
C GLN A 20 -18.57 15.36 9.69
N ILE A 21 -18.56 15.62 8.39
CA ILE A 21 -17.34 15.83 7.62
C ILE A 21 -16.91 17.28 7.77
N VAL A 22 -15.69 17.48 8.27
CA VAL A 22 -15.10 18.80 8.48
C VAL A 22 -13.80 18.90 7.69
N ALA A 23 -13.55 20.07 7.09
CA ALA A 23 -12.25 20.46 6.54
C ALA A 23 -11.71 21.58 7.43
N PRO A 24 -10.90 21.28 8.44
CA PRO A 24 -10.39 22.31 9.34
C PRO A 24 -9.44 23.25 8.59
N PRO A 25 -9.29 24.52 9.02
CA PRO A 25 -8.41 25.50 8.38
C PRO A 25 -6.95 25.06 8.33
N GLN A 26 -6.52 24.27 9.30
CA GLN A 26 -5.21 23.64 9.37
C GLN A 26 -5.42 22.14 9.59
N GLY A 27 -5.18 21.37 8.55
CA GLY A 27 -5.36 19.92 8.58
C GLY A 27 -6.16 19.40 7.37
N GLU A 28 -6.25 18.10 7.31
CA GLU A 28 -6.97 17.41 6.24
C GLU A 28 -8.45 17.28 6.57
N ARG A 29 -9.24 17.11 5.53
CA ARG A 29 -10.66 16.79 5.67
C ARG A 29 -10.82 15.42 6.32
N GLY A 30 -11.69 15.31 7.30
CA GLY A 30 -11.96 14.06 8.03
C GLY A 30 -13.39 14.00 8.57
N VAL A 31 -13.69 12.92 9.27
CA VAL A 31 -14.96 12.71 9.96
C VAL A 31 -14.79 13.01 11.45
N PHE A 32 -15.68 13.81 12.00
CA PHE A 32 -15.56 14.31 13.37
C PHE A 32 -16.86 14.14 14.15
N VAL A 33 -16.72 14.02 15.48
CA VAL A 33 -17.81 14.03 16.46
C VAL A 33 -17.61 15.17 17.47
N GLY A 34 -18.70 15.77 17.95
CA GLY A 34 -18.66 16.78 19.01
C GLY A 34 -18.26 16.19 20.35
N LYS A 35 -17.64 17.01 21.23
CA LYS A 35 -17.14 16.59 22.54
C LYS A 35 -18.22 16.11 23.53
N ASP A 36 -19.44 16.59 23.38
CA ASP A 36 -20.52 16.34 24.33
C ASP A 36 -21.20 14.95 24.16
N ILE A 37 -20.70 14.15 23.19
CA ILE A 37 -21.23 12.81 22.92
C ILE A 37 -20.40 11.78 23.69
N THR A 38 -21.09 10.97 24.47
CA THR A 38 -20.42 9.86 25.19
C THR A 38 -20.04 8.73 24.25
N GLY A 39 -18.98 7.99 24.59
CA GLY A 39 -18.59 6.80 23.84
C GLY A 39 -19.71 5.75 23.75
N ALA A 40 -20.57 5.65 24.78
CA ALA A 40 -21.71 4.74 24.78
C ALA A 40 -22.79 5.16 23.76
N GLU A 41 -23.09 6.45 23.67
CA GLU A 41 -24.03 6.97 22.66
C GLU A 41 -23.52 6.80 21.24
N LEU A 42 -22.21 6.98 21.04
CA LEU A 42 -21.59 6.83 19.74
C LEU A 42 -21.51 5.36 19.30
N ALA A 43 -21.33 4.44 20.25
CA ALA A 43 -21.27 3.00 20.00
C ALA A 43 -22.64 2.31 19.88
N ALA A 44 -23.72 3.01 20.21
CA ALA A 44 -25.10 2.45 20.21
C ALA A 44 -25.58 2.10 18.77
N GLU A 45 -25.12 2.84 17.76
CA GLU A 45 -25.49 2.66 16.36
C GLU A 45 -24.25 2.82 15.46
N PRO A 46 -24.23 2.22 14.26
CA PRO A 46 -23.17 2.47 13.30
C PRO A 46 -23.00 3.97 13.02
N LEU A 47 -21.75 4.41 12.88
CA LEU A 47 -21.43 5.79 12.48
C LEU A 47 -21.86 6.05 11.04
N VAL A 48 -21.57 5.07 10.17
CA VAL A 48 -21.97 5.10 8.76
C VAL A 48 -22.34 3.68 8.35
N ARG A 49 -23.39 3.58 7.52
CA ARG A 49 -23.70 2.34 6.80
C ARG A 49 -23.73 2.62 5.31
N VAL A 50 -22.87 1.93 4.59
CA VAL A 50 -22.81 1.93 3.13
C VAL A 50 -23.56 0.69 2.64
N PRO A 51 -24.77 0.81 2.05
CA PRO A 51 -25.50 -0.34 1.56
C PRO A 51 -24.75 -1.03 0.41
N ALA A 52 -24.98 -2.32 0.18
CA ALA A 52 -24.31 -3.09 -0.87
C ALA A 52 -24.42 -2.46 -2.26
N SER A 53 -25.52 -1.73 -2.54
CA SER A 53 -25.73 -1.00 -3.79
C SER A 53 -24.79 0.19 -4.00
N LEU A 54 -24.14 0.67 -2.94
CA LEU A 54 -23.15 1.76 -3.00
C LEU A 54 -21.71 1.27 -2.83
N VAL A 55 -21.50 -0.03 -2.69
CA VAL A 55 -20.16 -0.65 -2.67
C VAL A 55 -19.69 -0.84 -4.11
N ILE A 56 -18.69 -0.06 -4.53
CA ILE A 56 -18.15 -0.11 -5.89
C ILE A 56 -17.01 -1.13 -5.93
N THR A 57 -17.34 -2.38 -6.24
CA THR A 57 -16.36 -3.47 -6.41
C THR A 57 -15.86 -3.56 -7.85
N ALA A 58 -14.81 -4.35 -8.08
CA ALA A 58 -14.36 -4.70 -9.43
C ALA A 58 -15.47 -5.38 -10.26
N ALA A 59 -16.33 -6.18 -9.63
CA ALA A 59 -17.49 -6.80 -10.27
C ALA A 59 -18.50 -5.75 -10.75
N VAL A 60 -18.80 -4.73 -9.90
CA VAL A 60 -19.67 -3.60 -10.28
C VAL A 60 -19.05 -2.81 -11.43
N ALA A 61 -17.75 -2.52 -11.37
CA ALA A 61 -17.02 -1.84 -12.44
C ALA A 61 -17.05 -2.65 -13.75
N GLY A 62 -16.90 -3.96 -13.69
CA GLY A 62 -16.95 -4.87 -14.82
C GLY A 62 -18.33 -5.05 -15.47
N CYS A 63 -19.42 -4.58 -14.82
CA CYS A 63 -20.74 -4.54 -15.44
C CYS A 63 -20.85 -3.42 -16.50
N SER A 64 -19.89 -2.51 -16.56
CA SER A 64 -19.87 -1.47 -17.58
C SER A 64 -19.25 -1.98 -18.88
N ASP A 65 -20.02 -1.96 -19.98
CA ASP A 65 -19.56 -2.41 -21.30
C ASP A 65 -18.26 -1.74 -21.74
N ILE A 66 -18.14 -0.42 -21.50
CA ILE A 66 -16.92 0.30 -21.89
C ILE A 66 -15.71 -0.14 -21.07
N VAL A 67 -15.88 -0.41 -19.78
CA VAL A 67 -14.80 -0.92 -18.92
C VAL A 67 -14.35 -2.27 -19.43
N THR A 68 -15.28 -3.18 -19.70
CA THR A 68 -14.99 -4.52 -20.24
C THR A 68 -14.29 -4.46 -21.60
N GLN A 69 -14.73 -3.57 -22.50
CA GLN A 69 -14.08 -3.36 -23.80
C GLN A 69 -12.65 -2.86 -23.65
N CYS A 70 -12.41 -1.90 -22.74
CA CYS A 70 -11.06 -1.39 -22.47
C CYS A 70 -10.16 -2.48 -21.89
N CYS A 71 -10.67 -3.32 -20.98
CA CYS A 71 -9.91 -4.42 -20.41
C CYS A 71 -9.54 -5.48 -21.45
N ALA A 72 -10.38 -5.71 -22.45
CA ALA A 72 -10.08 -6.66 -23.54
C ALA A 72 -8.92 -6.22 -24.45
N GLU A 73 -8.57 -4.94 -24.46
CA GLU A 73 -7.41 -4.42 -25.20
C GLU A 73 -6.08 -4.60 -24.42
N LEU A 74 -6.13 -5.03 -23.15
CA LEU A 74 -4.93 -5.25 -22.35
C LEU A 74 -4.39 -6.66 -22.58
N SER A 75 -3.07 -6.76 -22.73
CA SER A 75 -2.38 -8.05 -22.93
C SER A 75 -2.38 -8.90 -21.65
N ASP A 76 -2.44 -8.24 -20.50
CA ASP A 76 -2.42 -8.86 -19.19
C ASP A 76 -3.85 -9.19 -18.78
N SER A 77 -4.29 -10.41 -19.03
CA SER A 77 -5.62 -10.90 -18.65
C SER A 77 -5.49 -11.92 -17.50
N PRO A 78 -6.37 -11.84 -16.49
CA PRO A 78 -7.42 -10.83 -16.26
C PRO A 78 -6.88 -9.49 -15.78
N ALA A 79 -7.61 -8.40 -16.09
CA ALA A 79 -7.30 -7.09 -15.54
C ALA A 79 -7.45 -7.08 -14.01
N SER A 80 -6.52 -6.43 -13.30
CA SER A 80 -6.60 -6.32 -11.85
C SER A 80 -7.79 -5.45 -11.40
N ASP A 81 -8.25 -5.63 -10.16
CA ASP A 81 -9.33 -4.84 -9.57
C ASP A 81 -9.02 -3.33 -9.62
N THR A 82 -7.75 -2.96 -9.41
CA THR A 82 -7.31 -1.57 -9.52
C THR A 82 -7.53 -1.00 -10.94
N VAL A 83 -7.28 -1.78 -11.97
CA VAL A 83 -7.50 -1.35 -13.36
C VAL A 83 -8.99 -1.19 -13.65
N LEU A 84 -9.82 -2.16 -13.24
CA LEU A 84 -11.28 -2.12 -13.41
C LEU A 84 -11.88 -0.90 -12.71
N LEU A 85 -11.53 -0.67 -11.45
CA LEU A 85 -12.00 0.49 -10.68
C LEU A 85 -11.51 1.83 -11.25
N ALA A 86 -10.26 1.89 -11.72
CA ALA A 86 -9.73 3.11 -12.34
C ALA A 86 -10.42 3.44 -13.67
N LEU A 87 -10.69 2.44 -14.50
CA LEU A 87 -11.48 2.62 -15.73
C LEU A 87 -12.91 3.03 -15.42
N PHE A 88 -13.52 2.46 -14.40
CA PHE A 88 -14.84 2.86 -13.93
C PHE A 88 -14.86 4.33 -13.51
N LEU A 89 -13.94 4.78 -12.66
CA LEU A 89 -13.86 6.19 -12.26
C LEU A 89 -13.61 7.11 -13.45
N LEU A 90 -12.75 6.72 -14.39
CA LEU A 90 -12.48 7.48 -15.61
C LEU A 90 -13.75 7.68 -16.43
N THR A 91 -14.50 6.61 -16.67
CA THR A 91 -15.70 6.63 -17.52
C THR A 91 -16.86 7.33 -16.82
N GLU A 92 -17.09 7.10 -15.53
CA GLU A 92 -18.11 7.81 -14.77
C GLU A 92 -17.82 9.31 -14.66
N LYS A 93 -16.54 9.68 -14.47
CA LYS A 93 -16.13 11.09 -14.49
C LYS A 93 -16.37 11.74 -15.85
N ALA A 94 -16.16 11.01 -16.96
CA ALA A 94 -16.43 11.51 -18.31
C ALA A 94 -17.91 11.71 -18.55
N ARG A 95 -18.80 10.89 -17.98
CA ARG A 95 -20.27 11.06 -18.04
C ARG A 95 -20.75 12.36 -17.38
N GLY A 96 -19.99 12.91 -16.43
CA GLY A 96 -20.36 14.14 -15.72
C GLY A 96 -21.74 14.00 -15.06
N ALA A 97 -22.64 14.97 -15.31
CA ALA A 97 -23.97 15.01 -14.70
C ALA A 97 -24.87 13.79 -15.03
N GLU A 98 -24.55 13.00 -16.06
CA GLU A 98 -25.27 11.77 -16.40
C GLU A 98 -24.82 10.56 -15.53
N SER A 99 -23.72 10.71 -14.80
CA SER A 99 -23.25 9.67 -13.86
C SER A 99 -24.10 9.65 -12.60
N GLN A 100 -24.61 8.49 -12.24
CA GLN A 100 -25.25 8.30 -10.93
C GLN A 100 -24.26 8.47 -9.75
N TRP A 101 -22.96 8.48 -10.02
CA TRP A 101 -21.88 8.64 -9.06
C TRP A 101 -21.31 10.05 -9.00
N GLN A 102 -21.89 11.01 -9.75
CA GLN A 102 -21.35 12.38 -9.81
C GLN A 102 -21.16 13.01 -8.42
N TRP A 103 -22.12 12.82 -7.52
CA TRP A 103 -22.05 13.31 -6.14
C TRP A 103 -20.85 12.77 -5.36
N TYR A 104 -20.46 11.52 -5.62
CA TYR A 104 -19.26 10.89 -5.02
C TYR A 104 -18.00 11.41 -5.69
N LEU A 105 -17.96 11.44 -7.00
CA LEU A 105 -16.83 11.95 -7.79
C LEU A 105 -16.48 13.41 -7.45
N ASP A 106 -17.49 14.24 -7.16
CA ASP A 106 -17.29 15.64 -6.74
C ASP A 106 -16.67 15.75 -5.35
N ALA A 107 -16.84 14.75 -4.51
CA ALA A 107 -16.27 14.69 -3.17
C ALA A 107 -14.81 14.17 -3.16
N LEU A 108 -14.38 13.46 -4.22
CA LEU A 108 -13.01 12.96 -4.34
C LEU A 108 -11.99 14.09 -4.52
N PRO A 109 -10.74 13.92 -4.07
CA PRO A 109 -9.67 14.88 -4.33
C PRO A 109 -9.47 15.11 -5.83
N ARG A 110 -9.28 16.36 -6.23
CA ARG A 110 -9.13 16.71 -7.65
C ARG A 110 -7.73 16.53 -8.19
N ALA A 111 -6.70 16.60 -7.33
CA ALA A 111 -5.30 16.48 -7.70
C ALA A 111 -4.43 16.12 -6.47
N GLY A 112 -3.17 15.74 -6.69
CA GLY A 112 -2.15 15.65 -5.65
C GLY A 112 -2.37 14.55 -4.61
N VAL A 113 -2.94 13.41 -5.01
CA VAL A 113 -3.41 12.39 -4.06
C VAL A 113 -2.26 11.57 -3.48
N ASN A 114 -1.26 11.20 -4.29
CA ASN A 114 -0.16 10.32 -3.88
C ASN A 114 1.07 10.47 -4.80
N ALA A 115 2.05 9.58 -4.68
CA ALA A 115 3.32 9.66 -5.42
C ALA A 115 3.17 9.68 -6.95
N LEU A 116 2.07 9.19 -7.52
CA LEU A 116 1.81 9.29 -8.97
C LEU A 116 1.65 10.75 -9.45
N HIS A 117 1.44 11.68 -8.53
CA HIS A 117 1.26 13.12 -8.80
C HIS A 117 2.44 13.97 -8.33
N PHE A 118 3.53 13.36 -7.91
CA PHE A 118 4.73 14.11 -7.55
C PHE A 118 5.20 14.95 -8.73
N ASP A 119 5.63 16.16 -8.43
CA ASP A 119 6.17 17.06 -9.42
C ASP A 119 7.61 16.65 -9.83
N GLU A 120 8.18 17.37 -10.79
CA GLU A 120 9.54 17.10 -11.27
C GLU A 120 10.59 17.23 -10.16
N ARG A 121 10.39 18.13 -9.18
CA ARG A 121 11.32 18.33 -8.07
C ARG A 121 11.34 17.14 -7.14
N ASP A 122 10.16 16.64 -6.78
CA ASP A 122 10.00 15.45 -5.95
C ASP A 122 10.56 14.21 -6.66
N MET A 123 10.26 14.03 -7.93
CA MET A 123 10.78 12.90 -8.71
C MET A 123 12.29 12.95 -8.89
N ASN A 124 12.87 14.13 -9.09
CA ASN A 124 14.31 14.30 -9.15
C ASN A 124 14.97 13.97 -7.80
N ALA A 125 14.35 14.37 -6.68
CA ALA A 125 14.82 14.02 -5.34
C ALA A 125 14.77 12.51 -5.07
N LEU A 126 13.82 11.80 -5.66
CA LEU A 126 13.66 10.35 -5.51
C LEU A 126 14.46 9.51 -6.52
N THR A 127 15.23 10.15 -7.40
CA THR A 127 16.04 9.45 -8.41
C THR A 127 16.98 8.44 -7.75
N GLY A 128 16.95 7.20 -8.22
CA GLY A 128 17.77 6.10 -7.71
C GLY A 128 17.26 5.45 -6.43
N THR A 129 16.23 6.01 -5.78
CA THR A 129 15.59 5.38 -4.61
C THR A 129 14.62 4.27 -5.02
N PRO A 130 14.28 3.32 -4.13
CA PRO A 130 13.25 2.31 -4.40
C PRO A 130 11.90 2.95 -4.75
N LEU A 131 11.49 4.00 -4.03
CA LEU A 131 10.25 4.71 -4.28
C LEU A 131 10.23 5.37 -5.66
N GLY A 132 11.29 6.08 -6.05
CA GLY A 132 11.40 6.71 -7.36
C GLY A 132 11.27 5.69 -8.49
N ARG A 133 11.99 4.56 -8.39
CA ARG A 133 11.89 3.47 -9.36
C ARG A 133 10.48 2.87 -9.45
N ALA A 134 9.80 2.68 -8.32
CA ALA A 134 8.44 2.16 -8.27
C ALA A 134 7.45 3.12 -8.96
N VAL A 135 7.52 4.42 -8.66
CA VAL A 135 6.67 5.44 -9.27
C VAL A 135 6.90 5.51 -10.78
N GLU A 136 8.15 5.55 -11.24
CA GLU A 136 8.48 5.58 -12.67
C GLU A 136 7.99 4.32 -13.41
N ALA A 137 8.18 3.14 -12.80
CA ALA A 137 7.72 1.89 -13.38
C ALA A 137 6.18 1.88 -13.51
N LYS A 138 5.48 2.34 -12.46
CA LYS A 138 4.01 2.45 -12.49
C LYS A 138 3.54 3.45 -13.54
N LEU A 139 4.13 4.62 -13.62
CA LEU A 139 3.78 5.61 -14.64
C LEU A 139 4.00 5.09 -16.06
N ARG A 140 5.09 4.33 -16.30
CA ARG A 140 5.31 3.66 -17.59
C ARG A 140 4.23 2.60 -17.88
N GLN A 141 3.86 1.80 -16.87
CA GLN A 141 2.78 0.82 -16.99
C GLN A 141 1.45 1.50 -17.34
N LEU A 142 1.07 2.55 -16.62
CA LEU A 142 -0.18 3.29 -16.86
C LEU A 142 -0.23 3.91 -18.27
N ARG A 143 0.88 4.45 -18.75
CA ARG A 143 0.95 4.98 -20.13
C ARG A 143 0.74 3.89 -21.17
N ARG A 144 1.35 2.72 -20.98
CA ARG A 144 1.13 1.56 -21.88
C ARG A 144 -0.33 1.12 -21.87
N GLN A 145 -0.92 0.93 -20.69
CA GLN A 145 -2.33 0.55 -20.57
C GLN A 145 -3.23 1.57 -21.25
N TYR A 146 -3.05 2.86 -20.95
CA TYR A 146 -3.84 3.92 -21.57
C TYR A 146 -3.72 3.92 -23.10
N SER A 147 -2.53 3.71 -23.66
CA SER A 147 -2.33 3.65 -25.10
C SER A 147 -3.03 2.45 -25.76
N CYS A 148 -3.22 1.33 -25.04
CA CYS A 148 -3.95 0.18 -25.56
C CYS A 148 -5.45 0.51 -25.79
N PHE A 149 -6.11 1.12 -24.80
CA PHE A 149 -7.58 1.32 -24.85
C PHE A 149 -8.03 2.75 -25.21
N MET A 150 -7.11 3.68 -25.46
CA MET A 150 -7.46 5.08 -25.79
C MET A 150 -8.41 5.17 -26.98
N ALA A 151 -8.17 4.43 -28.05
CA ALA A 151 -9.03 4.43 -29.24
C ALA A 151 -10.45 3.91 -28.93
N THR A 152 -10.58 2.95 -28.03
CA THR A 152 -11.86 2.41 -27.56
C THR A 152 -12.64 3.45 -26.77
N LEU A 153 -11.98 4.19 -25.86
CA LEU A 153 -12.58 5.30 -25.12
C LEU A 153 -13.06 6.43 -26.04
N GLU A 154 -12.27 6.81 -27.06
CA GLU A 154 -12.65 7.86 -27.99
C GLU A 154 -13.85 7.45 -28.86
N ARG A 155 -13.90 6.19 -29.35
CA ARG A 155 -15.08 5.66 -30.06
C ARG A 155 -16.32 5.67 -29.17
N TRP A 156 -16.19 5.26 -27.93
CA TRP A 156 -17.27 5.30 -26.95
C TRP A 156 -17.80 6.72 -26.74
N LYS A 157 -16.93 7.71 -26.54
CA LYS A 157 -17.34 9.11 -26.44
C LYS A 157 -18.15 9.58 -27.65
N GLN A 158 -17.63 9.29 -28.86
CA GLN A 158 -18.31 9.69 -30.11
C GLN A 158 -19.68 9.02 -30.26
N SER A 159 -19.81 7.75 -29.86
CA SER A 159 -21.06 7.01 -29.99
C SER A 159 -22.11 7.38 -28.94
N THR A 160 -21.68 7.83 -27.77
CA THR A 160 -22.59 8.15 -26.65
C THR A 160 -22.84 9.63 -26.48
N GLY A 161 -22.07 10.50 -27.15
CA GLY A 161 -22.17 11.95 -26.98
C GLY A 161 -21.63 12.47 -25.65
N VAL A 162 -20.85 11.67 -24.93
CA VAL A 162 -20.24 12.08 -23.67
C VAL A 162 -19.16 13.13 -23.90
N ASP A 163 -19.30 14.30 -23.26
CA ASP A 163 -18.39 15.45 -23.47
C ASP A 163 -17.19 15.46 -22.52
N GLY A 164 -17.23 14.68 -21.42
CA GLY A 164 -16.19 14.67 -20.40
C GLY A 164 -14.83 14.25 -20.95
N LEU A 165 -13.78 14.67 -20.25
CA LEU A 165 -12.40 14.42 -20.64
C LEU A 165 -12.00 12.96 -20.36
N VAL A 166 -11.57 12.23 -21.40
CA VAL A 166 -10.87 10.97 -21.29
C VAL A 166 -9.41 11.19 -21.70
N SER A 167 -8.53 11.28 -20.72
CA SER A 167 -7.11 11.56 -20.95
C SER A 167 -6.23 10.70 -20.02
N PHE A 168 -4.94 10.59 -20.36
CA PHE A 168 -3.98 9.92 -19.50
C PHE A 168 -3.96 10.51 -18.09
N GLU A 169 -4.08 11.83 -17.93
CA GLU A 169 -4.09 12.49 -16.63
C GLU A 169 -5.31 12.11 -15.78
N VAL A 170 -6.48 11.95 -16.41
CA VAL A 170 -7.69 11.46 -15.72
C VAL A 170 -7.55 9.98 -15.35
N TYR A 171 -6.95 9.15 -16.21
CA TYR A 171 -6.67 7.75 -15.88
C TYR A 171 -5.66 7.61 -14.74
N LYS A 172 -4.58 8.39 -14.77
CA LYS A 172 -3.60 8.47 -13.68
C LYS A 172 -4.24 8.91 -12.37
N TRP A 173 -5.10 9.95 -12.41
CA TRP A 173 -5.87 10.39 -11.26
C TRP A 173 -6.77 9.27 -10.72
N ALA A 174 -7.51 8.58 -11.58
CA ALA A 174 -8.37 7.47 -11.18
C ALA A 174 -7.58 6.35 -10.48
N HIS A 175 -6.42 6.00 -11.02
CA HIS A 175 -5.51 5.06 -10.37
C HIS A 175 -5.04 5.53 -8.99
N ALA A 176 -4.69 6.80 -8.85
CA ALA A 176 -4.27 7.38 -7.57
C ALA A 176 -5.40 7.35 -6.54
N ILE A 177 -6.64 7.62 -6.96
CA ILE A 177 -7.83 7.49 -6.11
C ILE A 177 -8.01 6.04 -5.65
N VAL A 178 -7.93 5.08 -6.55
CA VAL A 178 -8.10 3.65 -6.20
C VAL A 178 -7.01 3.22 -5.21
N LEU A 179 -5.74 3.57 -5.46
CA LEU A 179 -4.63 3.21 -4.56
C LEU A 179 -4.83 3.78 -3.16
N SER A 180 -5.30 5.02 -3.03
CA SER A 180 -5.39 5.70 -1.74
C SER A 180 -6.73 5.49 -1.01
N ARG A 181 -7.78 4.98 -1.66
CA ARG A 181 -9.14 4.92 -1.09
C ARG A 181 -9.84 3.59 -1.21
N ALA A 182 -9.41 2.70 -2.11
CA ALA A 182 -10.02 1.37 -2.18
C ALA A 182 -9.53 0.49 -1.03
N ILE A 183 -10.47 -0.24 -0.44
CA ILE A 183 -10.26 -1.13 0.71
C ILE A 183 -10.45 -2.56 0.23
N SER A 184 -9.66 -3.51 0.76
CA SER A 184 -9.88 -4.94 0.54
C SER A 184 -10.94 -5.44 1.51
N LEU A 185 -12.06 -5.93 1.00
CA LEU A 185 -13.20 -6.37 1.81
C LEU A 185 -12.92 -7.69 2.55
N HIS A 186 -12.04 -8.56 2.03
CA HIS A 186 -11.71 -9.85 2.66
C HIS A 186 -10.70 -9.74 3.79
N SER A 187 -9.88 -8.71 3.83
CA SER A 187 -8.84 -8.56 4.87
C SER A 187 -9.38 -8.52 6.30
N PHE A 188 -10.68 -8.34 6.49
CA PHE A 188 -11.32 -8.23 7.80
C PHE A 188 -12.43 -9.25 8.08
N ALA A 189 -12.81 -10.07 7.09
CA ALA A 189 -13.79 -11.14 7.33
C ALA A 189 -13.21 -12.32 8.14
N GLU A 190 -11.89 -12.39 8.32
CA GLU A 190 -11.16 -13.52 8.92
C GLU A 190 -10.40 -13.17 10.22
N THR A 191 -10.92 -12.31 11.10
CA THR A 191 -10.29 -12.10 12.42
C THR A 191 -10.45 -13.28 13.38
N SER A 192 -10.99 -14.42 12.94
CA SER A 192 -11.12 -15.61 13.77
C SER A 192 -10.11 -16.73 13.47
N ASP A 193 -9.31 -16.64 12.42
CA ASP A 193 -8.24 -17.61 12.14
C ASP A 193 -6.98 -16.92 11.66
N SER A 194 -6.06 -16.67 12.60
CA SER A 194 -4.75 -16.03 12.39
C SER A 194 -3.73 -16.90 11.64
N SER A 195 -4.12 -18.07 11.13
CA SER A 195 -3.22 -19.03 10.49
C SER A 195 -3.12 -18.90 8.96
N ARG A 196 -3.97 -18.10 8.32
CA ARG A 196 -3.96 -17.92 6.87
C ARG A 196 -3.45 -16.53 6.48
N PRO A 197 -2.33 -16.43 5.73
CA PRO A 197 -1.89 -15.13 5.22
C PRO A 197 -2.99 -14.54 4.32
N PRO A 198 -3.19 -13.21 4.33
CA PRO A 198 -4.13 -12.55 3.42
C PRO A 198 -3.77 -12.93 1.98
N PRO A 199 -4.75 -13.09 1.09
CA PRO A 199 -4.48 -13.39 -0.30
C PRO A 199 -3.59 -12.27 -0.86
N HIS A 200 -2.36 -12.62 -1.23
CA HIS A 200 -1.45 -11.73 -1.91
C HIS A 200 -1.99 -11.50 -3.32
N GLY A 201 -2.59 -10.34 -3.56
CA GLY A 201 -3.07 -9.98 -4.89
C GLY A 201 -3.99 -8.74 -4.84
N ASP A 202 -4.10 -8.09 -5.98
CA ASP A 202 -4.97 -6.93 -6.23
C ASP A 202 -6.45 -7.41 -6.42
N CYS A 203 -6.87 -8.37 -5.59
CA CYS A 203 -8.20 -8.96 -5.63
C CYS A 203 -9.05 -8.39 -4.50
N ASP A 204 -10.35 -8.15 -4.80
CA ASP A 204 -11.37 -7.80 -3.82
C ASP A 204 -11.30 -6.37 -3.27
N ARG A 205 -10.75 -5.45 -4.07
CA ARG A 205 -10.78 -4.02 -3.76
C ARG A 205 -12.16 -3.43 -4.04
N ALA A 206 -12.60 -2.53 -3.15
CA ALA A 206 -13.82 -1.76 -3.33
C ALA A 206 -13.63 -0.29 -2.94
N LEU A 207 -14.31 0.60 -3.65
CA LEU A 207 -14.48 1.99 -3.25
C LEU A 207 -15.80 2.09 -2.46
N LEU A 208 -15.72 2.76 -1.33
CA LEU A 208 -16.80 2.86 -0.34
C LEU A 208 -17.08 4.34 -0.06
N PRO A 209 -18.07 4.93 -0.74
CA PRO A 209 -18.44 6.33 -0.50
C PRO A 209 -18.72 6.58 0.97
N TYR A 210 -18.25 7.71 1.50
CA TYR A 210 -18.29 8.13 2.89
C TYR A 210 -17.24 7.45 3.79
N LEU A 211 -17.03 6.13 3.69
CA LEU A 211 -16.02 5.43 4.48
C LEU A 211 -14.61 5.94 4.14
N ASP A 212 -14.35 6.27 2.88
CA ASP A 212 -13.11 6.85 2.40
C ASP A 212 -12.87 8.31 2.83
N MET A 213 -13.76 8.88 3.65
CA MET A 213 -13.60 10.19 4.30
C MET A 213 -12.97 10.10 5.70
N PHE A 214 -12.85 8.89 6.26
CA PHE A 214 -12.18 8.68 7.54
C PHE A 214 -10.66 8.62 7.30
N ASN A 215 -9.91 9.34 8.13
CA ASN A 215 -8.46 9.35 8.05
C ASN A 215 -7.81 8.19 8.81
N HIS A 216 -6.53 8.00 8.59
CA HIS A 216 -5.72 7.00 9.30
C HIS A 216 -5.31 7.47 10.69
N SER A 217 -5.25 6.51 11.60
CA SER A 217 -4.54 6.65 12.88
C SER A 217 -3.88 5.32 13.26
N SER A 218 -2.66 5.38 13.81
CA SER A 218 -2.03 4.23 14.47
C SER A 218 -2.76 3.83 15.77
N HIS A 219 -3.58 4.73 16.31
CA HIS A 219 -4.46 4.49 17.46
C HIS A 219 -5.91 4.74 17.05
N PRO A 220 -6.53 3.83 16.29
CA PRO A 220 -7.86 4.02 15.73
C PRO A 220 -8.94 4.04 16.81
N ASN A 221 -9.95 4.89 16.64
CA ASN A 221 -11.14 4.97 17.47
C ASN A 221 -12.43 4.61 16.71
N ALA A 222 -12.28 4.16 15.49
CA ALA A 222 -13.34 3.58 14.67
C ALA A 222 -12.81 2.33 13.94
N PHE A 223 -13.72 1.45 13.56
CA PHE A 223 -13.45 0.27 12.74
C PHE A 223 -14.63 0.01 11.82
N TRP A 224 -14.44 -0.78 10.80
CA TRP A 224 -15.49 -1.14 9.87
C TRP A 224 -15.71 -2.66 9.80
N THR A 225 -16.92 -3.07 9.44
CA THR A 225 -17.30 -4.47 9.30
C THR A 225 -18.20 -4.66 8.10
N VAL A 226 -18.20 -5.86 7.53
CA VAL A 226 -19.12 -6.24 6.46
C VAL A 226 -20.29 -7.02 7.09
N SER A 227 -21.51 -6.58 6.84
CA SER A 227 -22.72 -7.24 7.29
C SER A 227 -23.13 -8.38 6.34
N SER A 228 -23.96 -9.30 6.81
CA SER A 228 -24.44 -10.45 6.02
C SER A 228 -25.26 -10.08 4.76
N ASP A 229 -25.78 -8.86 4.69
CA ASP A 229 -26.47 -8.32 3.52
C ASP A 229 -25.53 -7.62 2.52
N GLY A 230 -24.21 -7.71 2.75
CA GLY A 230 -23.19 -7.06 1.91
C GLY A 230 -23.03 -5.57 2.18
N SER A 231 -23.74 -4.97 3.14
CA SER A 231 -23.49 -3.58 3.54
C SER A 231 -22.23 -3.48 4.38
N VAL A 232 -21.56 -2.32 4.31
CA VAL A 232 -20.38 -2.02 5.13
C VAL A 232 -20.74 -0.99 6.19
N CYS A 233 -20.46 -1.31 7.45
CA CYS A 233 -20.75 -0.46 8.60
C CYS A 233 -19.46 0.03 9.23
N VAL A 234 -19.37 1.34 9.51
CA VAL A 234 -18.32 1.93 10.35
C VAL A 234 -18.89 2.10 11.76
N CYS A 235 -18.17 1.61 12.75
CA CYS A 235 -18.55 1.67 14.16
C CYS A 235 -17.48 2.38 14.99
N ALA A 236 -17.87 3.03 16.06
CA ALA A 236 -16.93 3.59 17.03
C ALA A 236 -16.35 2.47 17.90
N SER A 237 -15.04 2.54 18.18
CA SER A 237 -14.43 1.73 19.22
C SER A 237 -14.64 2.39 20.59
N SER A 238 -14.61 1.58 21.66
CA SER A 238 -14.78 2.06 23.04
C SER A 238 -13.61 2.91 23.56
N CYS A 239 -12.55 3.11 22.77
CA CYS A 239 -11.39 3.91 23.16
C CYS A 239 -11.67 5.40 22.96
N SER A 240 -11.54 6.18 24.04
CA SER A 240 -11.69 7.63 24.01
C SER A 240 -10.43 8.31 23.44
N SER A 241 -10.56 8.93 22.29
CA SER A 241 -9.56 9.91 21.81
C SER A 241 -9.77 11.25 22.49
N SER A 242 -8.72 11.97 22.79
CA SER A 242 -8.83 13.33 23.35
C SER A 242 -9.34 14.30 22.28
N PRO A 243 -10.32 15.14 22.58
CA PRO A 243 -10.80 16.16 21.66
C PRO A 243 -9.71 17.17 21.34
N ARG A 244 -9.69 17.67 20.11
CA ARG A 244 -8.82 18.77 19.67
C ARG A 244 -9.67 20.03 19.44
N THR A 245 -9.15 21.19 19.82
CA THR A 245 -9.82 22.46 19.57
C THR A 245 -9.46 22.95 18.16
N TYR A 246 -10.49 23.16 17.34
CA TYR A 246 -10.34 23.72 16.00
C TYR A 246 -10.72 25.21 15.95
N ALA A 247 -10.34 25.90 14.85
CA ALA A 247 -10.70 27.30 14.63
C ALA A 247 -12.21 27.48 14.68
N ALA A 248 -12.70 28.41 15.51
CA ALA A 248 -14.06 28.68 15.93
C ALA A 248 -14.42 28.18 17.34
N GLY A 249 -13.43 27.66 18.11
CA GLY A 249 -13.65 27.23 19.49
C GLY A 249 -14.47 25.93 19.66
N GLN A 250 -14.74 25.22 18.56
CA GLN A 250 -15.36 23.90 18.64
C GLN A 250 -14.31 22.85 19.03
N GLU A 251 -14.59 22.13 20.09
CA GLU A 251 -13.83 20.94 20.43
C GLU A 251 -14.48 19.74 19.73
N LEU A 252 -13.72 19.14 18.80
CA LEU A 252 -14.12 18.00 18.02
C LEU A 252 -13.13 16.86 18.20
N THR A 253 -13.61 15.64 18.16
CA THR A 253 -12.77 14.45 18.10
C THR A 253 -12.82 13.88 16.68
N GLU A 254 -11.68 13.71 16.07
CA GLU A 254 -11.58 13.05 14.77
C GLU A 254 -11.80 11.54 14.93
N LEU A 255 -12.60 10.97 14.05
CA LEU A 255 -12.85 9.54 13.97
C LEU A 255 -11.96 8.97 12.86
N CYS A 256 -11.06 8.08 13.26
CA CYS A 256 -10.07 7.48 12.40
C CYS A 256 -10.11 5.95 12.51
N PHE A 257 -9.80 5.26 11.44
CA PHE A 257 -9.52 3.84 11.47
C PHE A 257 -8.08 3.54 10.97
N SER A 258 -7.62 2.31 11.11
CA SER A 258 -6.32 1.91 10.60
C SER A 258 -6.41 1.57 9.11
N TYR A 259 -5.48 2.09 8.30
CA TYR A 259 -5.29 1.67 6.90
C TYR A 259 -4.40 0.43 6.78
N GLY A 260 -4.05 -0.19 7.92
CA GLY A 260 -3.15 -1.33 8.02
C GLY A 260 -1.71 -0.93 8.36
N HIS A 261 -0.87 -1.95 8.50
CA HIS A 261 0.55 -1.80 8.78
C HIS A 261 1.31 -1.73 7.46
N LYS A 262 2.04 -0.64 7.24
CA LYS A 262 2.74 -0.39 5.98
C LYS A 262 4.08 0.30 6.24
N PRO A 263 5.11 0.01 5.43
CA PRO A 263 6.36 0.78 5.45
C PRO A 263 6.14 2.19 4.90
N ASN A 264 7.02 3.13 5.26
CA ASN A 264 6.96 4.52 4.81
C ASN A 264 6.97 4.65 3.28
N THR A 265 7.71 3.79 2.59
CA THR A 265 7.71 3.72 1.13
C THR A 265 6.30 3.51 0.58
N GLU A 266 5.51 2.62 1.17
CA GLU A 266 4.14 2.32 0.75
C GLU A 266 3.17 3.45 1.14
N TRP A 267 3.33 4.02 2.36
CA TRP A 267 2.56 5.18 2.78
C TRP A 267 2.69 6.35 1.81
N LEU A 268 3.92 6.68 1.47
CA LEU A 268 4.16 7.80 0.55
C LEU A 268 3.73 7.47 -0.88
N TYR A 269 3.91 6.20 -1.30
CA TYR A 269 3.51 5.73 -2.63
C TYR A 269 2.00 5.73 -2.83
N GLU A 270 1.23 5.14 -1.90
CA GLU A 270 -0.21 4.96 -2.05
C GLU A 270 -1.02 6.16 -1.56
N TYR A 271 -0.58 6.80 -0.46
CA TYR A 271 -1.38 7.83 0.23
C TYR A 271 -0.77 9.23 0.16
N GLY A 272 0.50 9.38 -0.19
CA GLY A 272 1.15 10.69 -0.35
C GLY A 272 1.55 11.37 0.95
N PHE A 273 1.50 10.67 2.09
CA PHE A 273 1.92 11.18 3.39
C PHE A 273 2.69 10.14 4.20
N LEU A 274 3.40 10.58 5.23
CA LEU A 274 4.04 9.73 6.21
C LEU A 274 3.29 9.84 7.54
N PRO A 275 2.81 8.73 8.12
CA PRO A 275 2.23 8.76 9.44
C PRO A 275 3.31 9.10 10.47
N PRO A 276 3.01 9.89 11.51
CA PRO A 276 3.93 10.09 12.61
C PRO A 276 4.13 8.75 13.34
N ASP A 277 5.36 8.50 13.77
CA ASP A 277 5.71 7.33 14.61
C ASP A 277 5.29 5.97 14.00
N ASN A 278 5.67 5.72 12.75
CA ASN A 278 5.39 4.47 12.06
C ASN A 278 6.23 3.32 12.63
N SER A 279 5.68 2.58 13.60
CA SER A 279 6.33 1.42 14.21
C SER A 279 6.42 0.19 13.29
N HIS A 280 5.84 0.25 12.11
CA HIS A 280 5.86 -0.83 11.10
C HIS A 280 6.71 -0.48 9.89
N ASP A 281 7.62 0.48 10.06
CA ASP A 281 8.50 0.86 8.98
C ASP A 281 9.51 -0.23 8.68
N ALA A 282 9.78 -0.41 7.38
CA ALA A 282 10.70 -1.41 6.90
C ALA A 282 11.30 -1.00 5.55
N TRP A 283 12.58 -1.26 5.38
CA TRP A 283 13.26 -0.98 4.13
C TRP A 283 13.04 -2.11 3.11
N PRO A 284 12.53 -1.84 1.91
CA PRO A 284 12.40 -2.83 0.85
C PRO A 284 13.77 -3.09 0.21
N TYR A 285 14.41 -4.17 0.59
CA TYR A 285 15.66 -4.62 0.00
C TYR A 285 15.37 -5.56 -1.18
N PHE A 286 15.76 -5.16 -2.37
CA PHE A 286 15.63 -5.98 -3.58
C PHE A 286 16.87 -6.85 -3.71
N VAL A 287 16.66 -8.16 -3.72
CA VAL A 287 17.72 -9.14 -3.85
C VAL A 287 18.01 -9.35 -5.32
N GLU A 288 19.23 -9.06 -5.74
CA GLU A 288 19.72 -9.29 -7.12
C GLU A 288 20.46 -10.65 -7.15
N PRO A 289 19.88 -11.69 -7.79
CA PRO A 289 20.57 -12.96 -7.92
C PRO A 289 21.86 -12.81 -8.72
N LEU A 290 22.95 -13.42 -8.22
CA LEU A 290 24.26 -13.45 -8.90
C LEU A 290 24.37 -14.64 -9.83
N GLY A 291 25.23 -14.54 -10.84
CA GLY A 291 25.57 -15.61 -11.78
C GLY A 291 25.35 -15.23 -13.24
N SER A 292 25.48 -16.23 -14.12
CA SER A 292 25.18 -16.04 -15.55
C SER A 292 23.68 -15.72 -15.74
N PRO A 293 23.30 -15.14 -16.91
CA PRO A 293 21.87 -14.86 -17.18
C PRO A 293 20.98 -16.09 -17.03
N GLU A 294 21.46 -17.26 -17.46
CA GLU A 294 20.75 -18.53 -17.37
C GLU A 294 20.58 -18.97 -15.89
N LEU A 295 21.62 -18.81 -15.07
CA LEU A 295 21.56 -19.12 -13.65
C LEU A 295 20.63 -18.17 -12.90
N VAL A 296 20.63 -16.88 -13.25
CA VAL A 296 19.70 -15.89 -12.68
C VAL A 296 18.26 -16.26 -12.99
N GLU A 297 17.97 -16.67 -14.21
CA GLU A 297 16.63 -17.11 -14.62
C GLU A 297 16.17 -18.35 -13.81
N ILE A 298 17.04 -19.34 -13.66
CA ILE A 298 16.79 -20.53 -12.83
C ILE A 298 16.50 -20.14 -11.39
N LYS A 299 17.31 -19.25 -10.79
CA LYS A 299 17.10 -18.77 -9.42
C LYS A 299 15.76 -18.07 -9.25
N LEU A 300 15.39 -17.20 -10.18
CA LEU A 300 14.10 -16.51 -10.15
C LEU A 300 12.91 -17.48 -10.25
N MET A 301 13.02 -18.52 -11.10
CA MET A 301 12.02 -19.59 -11.17
C MET A 301 11.90 -20.32 -9.84
N TRP A 302 13.01 -20.74 -9.24
CA TRP A 302 13.02 -21.40 -7.93
C TRP A 302 12.43 -20.54 -6.83
N LEU A 303 12.79 -19.26 -6.78
CA LEU A 303 12.21 -18.32 -5.81
C LEU A 303 10.70 -18.21 -5.97
N GLN A 304 10.22 -18.21 -7.20
CA GLN A 304 8.79 -18.19 -7.50
C GLN A 304 8.09 -19.49 -7.04
N GLU A 305 8.69 -20.67 -7.30
CA GLU A 305 8.15 -21.97 -6.85
C GLU A 305 8.10 -22.06 -5.32
N LEU A 306 9.08 -21.50 -4.63
CA LEU A 306 9.13 -21.42 -3.16
C LEU A 306 8.21 -20.35 -2.57
N GLY A 307 7.54 -19.54 -3.39
CA GLY A 307 6.74 -18.42 -2.94
C GLY A 307 7.54 -17.28 -2.31
N LEU A 308 8.85 -17.22 -2.58
CA LEU A 308 9.77 -16.20 -2.07
C LEU A 308 9.98 -15.11 -3.15
N PRO A 309 9.37 -13.92 -3.00
CA PRO A 309 9.64 -12.83 -3.93
C PRO A 309 11.11 -12.38 -3.79
N PRO A 310 11.77 -11.91 -4.87
CA PRO A 310 13.15 -11.41 -4.81
C PRO A 310 13.24 -10.05 -4.08
N ARG A 311 12.50 -9.92 -3.01
CA ARG A 311 12.43 -8.73 -2.15
C ARG A 311 12.23 -9.17 -0.71
N ILE A 312 13.02 -8.63 0.18
CA ILE A 312 12.83 -8.76 1.63
C ILE A 312 12.50 -7.40 2.23
N MET A 313 11.70 -7.41 3.28
CA MET A 313 11.41 -6.22 4.06
C MET A 313 12.29 -6.25 5.30
N LEU A 314 13.23 -5.33 5.39
CA LEU A 314 14.13 -5.19 6.53
C LEU A 314 13.49 -4.21 7.53
N PRO A 315 12.93 -4.68 8.65
CA PRO A 315 12.30 -3.80 9.63
C PRO A 315 13.31 -2.87 10.29
N ASP A 316 12.84 -1.71 10.74
CA ASP A 316 13.67 -0.81 11.54
C ASP A 316 14.11 -1.52 12.83
N PRO A 317 15.43 -1.68 13.08
CA PRO A 317 15.93 -2.32 14.29
C PRO A 317 15.44 -1.66 15.59
N ALA A 318 15.08 -0.37 15.56
CA ALA A 318 14.54 0.34 16.71
C ALA A 318 13.13 -0.12 17.11
N THR A 319 12.41 -0.78 16.19
CA THR A 319 11.05 -1.29 16.44
C THR A 319 11.01 -2.76 16.85
N LEU A 320 12.17 -3.44 16.80
CA LEU A 320 12.27 -4.87 17.14
C LEU A 320 12.26 -5.09 18.65
N HIS A 321 11.57 -6.15 19.07
CA HIS A 321 11.61 -6.61 20.46
C HIS A 321 12.90 -7.41 20.75
N ASP A 322 13.22 -7.57 22.03
CA ASP A 322 14.39 -8.35 22.47
C ASP A 322 14.39 -9.76 21.86
N GLY A 323 15.51 -10.10 21.22
CA GLY A 323 15.69 -11.39 20.55
C GLY A 323 15.20 -11.47 19.10
N GLN A 324 14.60 -10.42 18.57
CA GLN A 324 14.26 -10.36 17.14
C GLN A 324 15.43 -9.84 16.32
N SER A 325 15.56 -10.32 15.08
CA SER A 325 16.55 -9.87 14.10
C SER A 325 15.87 -9.15 12.96
N CYS A 326 16.53 -8.15 12.38
CA CYS A 326 16.08 -7.48 11.13
C CYS A 326 16.17 -8.42 9.91
N ILE A 327 16.88 -9.54 10.02
CA ILE A 327 16.93 -10.59 9.01
C ILE A 327 16.41 -11.86 9.68
N ASP A 328 15.25 -12.32 9.24
CA ASP A 328 14.69 -13.60 9.64
C ASP A 328 15.28 -14.76 8.82
N SER A 329 14.89 -15.98 9.15
CA SER A 329 15.39 -17.18 8.47
C SER A 329 15.00 -17.23 6.98
N ALA A 330 13.83 -16.74 6.61
CA ALA A 330 13.40 -16.71 5.21
C ALA A 330 14.20 -15.67 4.41
N ALA A 331 14.43 -14.49 4.99
CA ALA A 331 15.26 -13.44 4.37
C ALA A 331 16.71 -13.92 4.21
N LEU A 332 17.26 -14.60 5.22
CA LEU A 332 18.62 -15.17 5.13
C LEU A 332 18.71 -16.24 4.04
N LEU A 333 17.74 -17.15 3.98
CA LEU A 333 17.68 -18.17 2.93
C LEU A 333 17.65 -17.53 1.54
N LEU A 334 16.80 -16.51 1.34
CA LEU A 334 16.72 -15.79 0.10
C LEU A 334 18.07 -15.14 -0.29
N LEU A 335 18.74 -14.48 0.66
CA LEU A 335 20.06 -13.89 0.44
C LEU A 335 21.11 -14.95 0.07
N CYS A 336 21.11 -16.10 0.76
CA CYS A 336 22.03 -17.21 0.47
C CYS A 336 21.78 -17.78 -0.95
N LEU A 337 20.52 -18.04 -1.30
CA LEU A 337 20.18 -18.58 -2.61
C LEU A 337 20.55 -17.61 -3.74
N ALA A 338 20.30 -16.31 -3.54
CA ALA A 338 20.66 -15.28 -4.51
C ALA A 338 22.17 -15.14 -4.68
N ALA A 339 22.94 -15.35 -3.61
CA ALA A 339 24.38 -15.17 -3.55
C ALA A 339 25.18 -16.35 -4.13
N LEU A 340 24.58 -17.55 -4.27
CA LEU A 340 25.23 -18.70 -4.88
C LEU A 340 25.60 -18.41 -6.34
N ASP A 341 26.89 -18.46 -6.66
CA ASP A 341 27.41 -18.27 -8.03
C ASP A 341 27.89 -19.61 -8.61
N ASP A 342 27.16 -20.67 -8.33
CA ASP A 342 27.45 -22.02 -8.81
C ASP A 342 26.81 -22.26 -10.18
N THR A 343 27.32 -23.30 -10.88
CA THR A 343 26.63 -23.80 -12.08
C THR A 343 25.23 -24.31 -11.70
N SER A 344 24.31 -24.39 -12.68
CA SER A 344 22.94 -24.81 -12.46
C SER A 344 22.80 -26.17 -11.73
N ASP A 345 23.72 -27.11 -12.00
CA ASP A 345 23.73 -28.43 -11.36
C ASP A 345 24.16 -28.37 -9.90
N GLN A 346 25.21 -27.56 -9.60
CA GLN A 346 25.66 -27.35 -8.21
C GLN A 346 24.64 -26.57 -7.42
N PHE A 347 24.01 -25.54 -8.02
CA PHE A 347 22.94 -24.79 -7.40
C PHE A 347 21.78 -25.73 -6.99
N SER A 348 21.30 -26.58 -7.93
CA SER A 348 20.22 -27.54 -7.67
C SER A 348 20.58 -28.57 -6.57
N GLN A 349 21.84 -29.03 -6.52
CA GLN A 349 22.32 -29.92 -5.46
C GLN A 349 22.39 -29.22 -4.11
N THR A 350 22.88 -27.96 -4.08
CA THR A 350 22.99 -27.17 -2.85
C THR A 350 21.62 -26.85 -2.29
N VAL A 351 20.66 -26.45 -3.15
CA VAL A 351 19.27 -26.19 -2.74
C VAL A 351 18.58 -27.45 -2.23
N GLY A 352 18.84 -28.62 -2.87
CA GLY A 352 18.30 -29.91 -2.42
C GLY A 352 18.85 -30.39 -1.05
N GLN A 353 19.97 -29.81 -0.60
CA GLN A 353 20.54 -30.07 0.74
C GLN A 353 20.05 -29.09 1.80
N ILE A 354 19.41 -27.98 1.39
CA ILE A 354 18.80 -27.03 2.32
C ILE A 354 17.42 -27.59 2.67
N GLU A 355 17.29 -28.22 3.85
CA GLU A 355 15.99 -28.63 4.36
C GLU A 355 15.13 -27.38 4.66
N LEU A 356 14.24 -27.05 3.74
CA LEU A 356 13.30 -25.95 3.82
C LEU A 356 12.28 -26.09 4.97
N SER A 357 12.26 -27.24 5.63
CA SER A 357 11.35 -27.57 6.73
C SER A 357 11.85 -27.22 8.13
N SER A 358 13.10 -26.74 8.28
CA SER A 358 13.59 -26.34 9.59
C SER A 358 13.16 -24.93 9.94
N PRO A 359 12.33 -24.72 10.98
CA PRO A 359 11.97 -23.38 11.46
C PRO A 359 13.14 -22.67 12.19
N TYR A 360 14.36 -23.22 12.18
CA TYR A 360 15.48 -22.82 13.03
C TYR A 360 16.72 -22.33 12.28
N PHE A 361 16.55 -21.56 11.21
CA PHE A 361 17.65 -20.78 10.67
C PHE A 361 17.86 -19.54 11.54
N SER A 362 18.75 -19.59 12.53
CA SER A 362 19.11 -18.41 13.34
C SER A 362 20.53 -17.94 13.01
N ILE A 363 20.66 -16.63 12.76
CA ILE A 363 21.95 -15.97 12.61
C ILE A 363 22.52 -15.76 14.01
N GLY A 364 23.80 -16.12 14.21
CA GLY A 364 24.51 -15.87 15.46
C GLY A 364 24.20 -16.86 16.59
N GLY A 365 23.32 -17.82 16.37
CA GLY A 365 23.12 -18.96 17.25
C GLY A 365 23.57 -20.25 16.59
N SER A 366 24.08 -21.18 17.37
CA SER A 366 24.23 -22.54 16.94
C SER A 366 22.86 -23.14 16.73
N VAL A 367 22.57 -23.62 15.51
CA VAL A 367 21.42 -24.50 15.32
C VAL A 367 21.79 -25.84 15.96
N VAL A 368 21.00 -26.23 16.94
CA VAL A 368 21.10 -27.58 17.51
C VAL A 368 20.24 -28.45 16.60
N ASP A 369 20.86 -29.37 15.87
CA ASP A 369 20.12 -30.41 15.18
C ASP A 369 19.56 -31.43 16.21
N ASP A 370 18.74 -32.37 15.77
CA ASP A 370 18.16 -33.42 16.64
C ASP A 370 19.23 -34.25 17.36
N ASP A 371 20.54 -34.12 16.98
CA ASP A 371 21.71 -34.74 17.58
C ASP A 371 22.55 -33.79 18.47
N GLU A 372 22.03 -32.60 18.84
CA GLU A 372 22.73 -31.59 19.66
C GLU A 372 24.02 -31.03 19.03
N LYS A 373 24.16 -31.06 17.71
CA LYS A 373 25.35 -30.57 17.01
C LYS A 373 25.22 -29.09 16.62
N LEU A 374 26.16 -28.27 17.07
CA LEU A 374 26.31 -26.87 16.73
C LEU A 374 26.67 -26.71 15.25
N VAL A 375 25.77 -26.20 14.45
CA VAL A 375 26.03 -25.82 13.04
C VAL A 375 26.37 -24.33 13.02
N SER A 376 27.63 -24.00 12.69
CA SER A 376 28.03 -22.60 12.47
C SER A 376 27.29 -22.02 11.28
N VAL A 377 27.00 -20.71 11.33
CA VAL A 377 26.45 -20.00 10.16
C VAL A 377 27.32 -20.30 8.95
N PRO A 378 26.78 -20.84 7.86
CA PRO A 378 27.59 -21.19 6.69
C PRO A 378 28.39 -19.99 6.20
N ALA A 379 29.62 -20.20 5.71
CA ALA A 379 30.44 -19.14 5.10
C ALA A 379 29.67 -18.38 4.01
N LEU A 380 28.78 -19.06 3.30
CA LEU A 380 27.86 -18.48 2.33
C LEU A 380 26.93 -17.43 2.97
N ALA A 381 26.38 -17.69 4.17
CA ALA A 381 25.53 -16.73 4.85
C ALA A 381 26.30 -15.46 5.25
N GLN A 382 27.52 -15.61 5.76
CA GLN A 382 28.40 -14.46 6.07
C GLN A 382 28.72 -13.65 4.82
N TRP A 383 29.04 -14.33 3.73
CA TRP A 383 29.30 -13.65 2.45
C TRP A 383 28.05 -12.95 1.91
N ALA A 384 26.87 -13.60 1.96
CA ALA A 384 25.61 -13.03 1.52
C ALA A 384 25.22 -11.78 2.35
N LEU A 385 25.42 -11.82 3.68
CA LEU A 385 25.21 -10.68 4.57
C LEU A 385 26.19 -9.53 4.27
N GLY A 386 27.46 -9.85 4.01
CA GLY A 386 28.45 -8.87 3.61
C GLY A 386 28.08 -8.18 2.29
N HIS A 387 27.55 -8.93 1.33
CA HIS A 387 27.08 -8.38 0.05
C HIS A 387 25.84 -7.48 0.25
N CYS A 388 24.88 -7.92 1.08
CA CYS A 388 23.72 -7.11 1.47
C CYS A 388 24.17 -5.78 2.11
N THR A 389 25.10 -5.82 3.05
CA THR A 389 25.63 -4.63 3.73
C THR A 389 26.32 -3.67 2.74
N ALA A 390 27.09 -4.18 1.79
CA ALA A 390 27.72 -3.36 0.76
C ALA A 390 26.68 -2.67 -0.13
N SER A 391 25.62 -3.38 -0.52
CA SER A 391 24.51 -2.82 -1.28
C SER A 391 23.75 -1.74 -0.49
N LEU A 392 23.47 -1.99 0.79
CA LEU A 392 22.82 -1.01 1.68
C LEU A 392 23.65 0.28 1.81
N ARG A 393 24.98 0.19 1.88
CA ARG A 393 25.86 1.38 1.89
C ARG A 393 25.72 2.22 0.63
N ILE A 394 25.64 1.59 -0.54
CA ILE A 394 25.41 2.30 -1.81
C ILE A 394 24.06 3.02 -1.77
N GLN A 395 23.01 2.35 -1.30
CA GLN A 395 21.67 2.93 -1.18
C GLN A 395 21.66 4.08 -0.16
N LEU A 396 22.33 3.94 0.98
CA LEU A 396 22.48 5.00 1.98
C LEU A 396 23.14 6.26 1.42
N VAL A 397 24.24 6.09 0.66
CA VAL A 397 24.91 7.21 0.00
C VAL A 397 23.98 7.89 -1.00
N ALA A 398 23.22 7.12 -1.78
CA ALA A 398 22.25 7.66 -2.73
C ALA A 398 21.14 8.46 -2.00
N MET A 399 20.55 7.93 -0.94
CA MET A 399 19.51 8.60 -0.14
C MET A 399 20.02 9.90 0.48
N ARG A 400 21.20 9.90 1.10
CA ARG A 400 21.82 11.09 1.70
C ARG A 400 22.18 12.14 0.65
N THR A 401 22.63 11.70 -0.52
CA THR A 401 22.93 12.61 -1.63
C THR A 401 21.64 13.25 -2.14
N ALA A 402 20.60 12.47 -2.35
CA ALA A 402 19.28 12.93 -2.77
C ALA A 402 18.70 13.96 -1.78
N ALA A 403 18.72 13.66 -0.49
CA ALA A 403 18.25 14.57 0.56
C ALA A 403 18.98 15.92 0.54
N ARG A 404 20.30 15.93 0.32
CA ARG A 404 21.12 17.15 0.29
C ARG A 404 20.98 17.96 -1.00
N SER A 405 20.87 17.29 -2.12
CA SER A 405 20.85 17.92 -3.45
C SER A 405 19.47 18.43 -3.87
N SER A 406 18.41 18.13 -3.13
CA SER A 406 17.04 18.46 -3.49
C SER A 406 16.29 19.27 -2.41
N PRO A 407 16.83 20.43 -1.96
CA PRO A 407 16.18 21.22 -0.90
C PRO A 407 14.81 21.77 -1.33
N ALA A 408 14.51 21.76 -2.62
CA ALA A 408 13.24 22.23 -3.19
C ALA A 408 12.17 21.13 -3.27
N ALA A 409 12.48 19.88 -2.89
CA ALA A 409 11.49 18.82 -2.81
C ALA A 409 10.46 19.09 -1.70
N SER A 410 9.29 18.48 -1.82
CA SER A 410 8.23 18.63 -0.81
C SER A 410 8.69 18.16 0.57
N GLN A 411 8.05 18.69 1.62
CA GLN A 411 8.35 18.33 3.00
C GLN A 411 8.22 16.82 3.24
N GLN A 412 7.25 16.18 2.62
CA GLN A 412 7.02 14.74 2.73
C GLN A 412 8.18 13.94 2.12
N VAL A 413 8.64 14.32 0.93
CA VAL A 413 9.77 13.66 0.27
C VAL A 413 11.07 13.89 1.05
N GLN A 414 11.31 15.09 1.58
CA GLN A 414 12.47 15.37 2.42
C GLN A 414 12.46 14.55 3.72
N ALA A 415 11.30 14.46 4.37
CA ALA A 415 11.15 13.64 5.57
C ALA A 415 11.41 12.16 5.25
N TYR A 416 10.83 11.63 4.18
CA TYR A 416 11.07 10.26 3.72
C TYR A 416 12.56 9.98 3.50
N LEU A 417 13.25 10.80 2.72
CA LEU A 417 14.68 10.60 2.43
C LEU A 417 15.55 10.56 3.70
N ASN A 418 15.24 11.40 4.68
CA ASN A 418 15.99 11.45 5.94
C ASN A 418 15.68 10.25 6.85
N ILE A 419 14.40 9.87 6.99
CA ILE A 419 13.99 8.73 7.81
C ILE A 419 14.59 7.45 7.25
N GLU A 420 14.44 7.21 5.95
CA GLU A 420 14.95 6.00 5.29
C GLU A 420 16.49 5.92 5.35
N ALA A 421 17.19 7.05 5.22
CA ALA A 421 18.65 7.08 5.37
C ALA A 421 19.08 6.68 6.78
N CYS A 422 18.39 7.14 7.83
CA CYS A 422 18.66 6.73 9.20
C CYS A 422 18.36 5.23 9.40
N MET A 423 17.24 4.75 8.88
CA MET A 423 16.85 3.35 8.98
C MET A 423 17.86 2.41 8.30
N ILE A 424 18.31 2.73 7.06
CA ILE A 424 19.33 1.94 6.36
C ILE A 424 20.62 1.87 7.19
N GLU A 425 21.05 2.96 7.82
CA GLU A 425 22.24 3.01 8.68
C GLU A 425 22.08 2.10 9.92
N CYS A 426 20.90 2.11 10.54
CA CYS A 426 20.58 1.22 11.66
C CYS A 426 20.57 -0.25 11.22
N ILE A 427 19.96 -0.57 10.08
CA ILE A 427 19.92 -1.93 9.52
C ILE A 427 21.33 -2.42 9.18
N GLU A 428 22.15 -1.60 8.50
CA GLU A 428 23.55 -1.92 8.21
C GLU A 428 24.30 -2.26 9.49
N SER A 429 24.19 -1.42 10.51
CA SER A 429 24.85 -1.63 11.80
C SER A 429 24.37 -2.90 12.52
N ALA A 430 23.09 -3.23 12.40
CA ALA A 430 22.53 -4.45 12.96
C ALA A 430 23.06 -5.70 12.23
N ILE A 431 23.11 -5.68 10.90
CA ILE A 431 23.65 -6.80 10.10
C ILE A 431 25.14 -6.99 10.38
N LEU A 432 25.93 -5.93 10.50
CA LEU A 432 27.38 -6.02 10.80
C LEU A 432 27.67 -6.69 12.15
N LYS A 433 26.73 -6.67 13.09
CA LYS A 433 26.88 -7.39 14.37
C LYS A 433 26.61 -8.89 14.24
N LEU A 434 26.01 -9.34 13.14
CA LEU A 434 25.69 -10.73 12.85
C LEU A 434 26.83 -11.43 12.07
N ILE A 435 27.72 -10.68 11.41
CA ILE A 435 28.89 -11.15 10.67
C ILE A 435 30.07 -11.29 11.61
#